data_474c3148ce27e8317bf81af62a9b877e
#
_entry.id   474c3148ce27e8317bf81af62a9b877e
#
_cell.length_a   1.000
_cell.length_b   1.000
_cell.length_c   1.000
_cell.angle_alpha   90.00
_cell.angle_beta   90.00
_cell.angle_gamma   90.00
#
_symmetry.space_group_name_H-M   'P 1'
#
loop_
_entity.id
_entity.type
_entity.pdbx_description
1 polymer ?
#
loop_
_entity_poly.entity_id
_entity_poly.type
_entity_poly.pdbx_seq_one_letter_code
_entity_poly.pdbx_strand_id
1 'polypeptide(L)'
;MKTTHLHLFLFILFLGCTSSLTAQYKWFNPQKESFPVVRGQAWQEDPAGFYTRLPQRAKDKVRKAVWDLSLQSAGLSIAFRSNAPEIKIRYVVKGALSMPHMPATGVSGIDLYATDNNGQERWCVGRY
;
A
#
# COMPACT_ATOMS: atom_id res chain seq x y z
N MET A 1 42.78 2.83 45.19
CA MET A 1 42.47 1.71 44.28
C MET A 1 41.02 1.26 44.22
N LYS A 2 40.08 1.73 45.07
CA LYS A 2 38.67 1.30 45.02
C LYS A 2 37.79 2.08 44.02
N THR A 3 38.18 3.26 43.62
CA THR A 3 37.40 4.14 42.71
C THR A 3 37.50 3.76 41.23
N THR A 4 38.63 3.22 40.78
CA THR A 4 38.87 2.79 39.41
C THR A 4 38.01 1.58 39.00
N HIS A 5 37.72 0.66 39.91
CA HIS A 5 36.87 -0.49 39.64
C HIS A 5 35.37 -0.11 39.51
N LEU A 6 34.95 0.93 40.24
CA LEU A 6 33.57 1.39 40.16
C LEU A 6 33.26 2.04 38.81
N HIS A 7 34.19 2.83 38.26
CA HIS A 7 34.02 3.43 36.94
C HIS A 7 34.04 2.42 35.79
N LEU A 8 34.90 1.39 35.92
CA LEU A 8 34.96 0.30 34.96
C LEU A 8 33.65 -0.52 34.95
N PHE A 9 33.06 -0.76 36.11
CA PHE A 9 31.81 -1.49 36.25
C PHE A 9 30.63 -0.70 35.67
N LEU A 10 30.59 0.66 35.90
CA LEU A 10 29.59 1.53 35.33
C LEU A 10 29.70 1.62 33.81
N PHE A 11 30.92 1.61 33.26
CA PHE A 11 31.17 1.64 31.83
C PHE A 11 30.72 0.35 31.12
N ILE A 12 30.95 -0.81 31.74
CA ILE A 12 30.47 -2.11 31.21
C ILE A 12 28.96 -2.22 31.26
N LEU A 13 28.29 -1.65 32.28
CA LEU A 13 26.84 -1.65 32.38
C LEU A 13 26.20 -0.77 31.29
N PHE A 14 26.89 0.28 30.83
CA PHE A 14 26.40 1.16 29.76
C PHE A 14 26.57 0.57 28.35
N LEU A 15 27.54 -0.33 28.15
CA LEU A 15 27.76 -1.01 26.86
C LEU A 15 26.76 -2.14 26.57
N GLY A 16 26.04 -2.62 27.59
CA GLY A 16 25.12 -3.78 27.47
C GLY A 16 23.73 -3.46 26.95
N CYS A 17 23.38 -2.18 26.72
CA CYS A 17 22.00 -1.77 26.42
C CYS A 17 21.82 -1.21 25.00
N THR A 18 22.54 -1.76 24.01
CA THR A 18 22.20 -1.54 22.58
C THR A 18 21.15 -2.55 22.15
N SER A 19 19.91 -2.37 22.61
CA SER A 19 18.77 -3.02 22.01
C SER A 19 18.61 -2.48 20.60
N SER A 20 18.91 -3.29 19.60
CA SER A 20 18.61 -3.01 18.20
C SER A 20 17.08 -2.93 18.07
N LEU A 21 16.54 -1.72 18.06
CA LEU A 21 15.14 -1.47 17.70
C LEU A 21 14.97 -1.82 16.22
N THR A 22 14.67 -3.09 15.94
CA THR A 22 14.22 -3.49 14.60
C THR A 22 12.81 -2.97 14.41
N ALA A 23 12.64 -2.03 13.47
CA ALA A 23 11.33 -1.55 13.09
C ALA A 23 10.52 -2.73 12.52
N GLN A 24 9.50 -3.17 13.24
CA GLN A 24 8.63 -4.25 12.83
C GLN A 24 7.50 -3.67 11.97
N TYR A 25 7.44 -4.04 10.68
CA TYR A 25 6.34 -3.68 9.81
C TYR A 25 5.11 -4.54 10.09
N LYS A 26 3.96 -3.90 10.27
CA LYS A 26 2.67 -4.58 10.31
C LYS A 26 2.08 -4.58 8.90
N TRP A 27 1.91 -5.76 8.30
CA TRP A 27 1.34 -5.92 6.98
C TRP A 27 -0.17 -6.12 7.04
N PHE A 28 -0.88 -5.39 6.19
CA PHE A 28 -2.32 -5.53 5.98
C PHE A 28 -2.59 -6.04 4.57
N ASN A 29 -3.53 -6.98 4.44
CA ASN A 29 -4.01 -7.42 3.15
C ASN A 29 -5.43 -6.90 2.95
N PRO A 30 -5.67 -5.96 2.03
CA PRO A 30 -6.99 -5.40 1.78
C PRO A 30 -8.08 -6.43 1.47
N GLN A 31 -7.70 -7.57 0.88
CA GLN A 31 -8.63 -8.65 0.54
C GLN A 31 -9.12 -9.45 1.75
N LYS A 32 -8.49 -9.29 2.90
CA LYS A 32 -8.82 -10.02 4.15
C LYS A 32 -9.55 -9.15 5.17
N GLU A 33 -9.77 -7.88 4.85
CA GLU A 33 -10.49 -6.99 5.75
C GLU A 33 -11.99 -7.31 5.78
N SER A 34 -12.60 -7.20 6.94
CA SER A 34 -14.03 -7.50 7.16
C SER A 34 -14.97 -6.39 6.67
N PHE A 35 -14.43 -5.28 6.21
CA PHE A 35 -15.18 -4.12 5.70
C PHE A 35 -14.63 -3.67 4.35
N PRO A 36 -15.45 -3.03 3.49
CA PRO A 36 -15.02 -2.59 2.17
C PRO A 36 -13.94 -1.51 2.28
N VAL A 37 -12.73 -1.81 1.84
CA VAL A 37 -11.59 -0.86 1.80
C VAL A 37 -11.33 -0.34 0.39
N VAL A 38 -11.85 -1.01 -0.65
CA VAL A 38 -11.74 -0.59 -2.05
C VAL A 38 -12.79 0.46 -2.36
N ARG A 39 -12.38 1.55 -2.98
CA ARG A 39 -13.22 2.63 -3.48
C ARG A 39 -13.12 2.75 -5.00
N GLY A 40 -14.12 3.38 -5.63
CA GLY A 40 -14.17 3.53 -7.09
C GLY A 40 -14.79 2.33 -7.81
N GLN A 41 -15.19 1.29 -7.09
CA GLN A 41 -15.89 0.12 -7.61
C GLN A 41 -17.40 0.33 -7.51
N ALA A 42 -18.07 0.39 -8.65
CA ALA A 42 -19.51 0.73 -8.69
C ALA A 42 -20.44 -0.41 -8.24
N TRP A 43 -19.96 -1.69 -8.30
CA TRP A 43 -20.74 -2.89 -7.97
C TRP A 43 -19.96 -3.75 -6.98
N GLN A 44 -19.96 -3.36 -5.73
CA GLN A 44 -19.20 -4.05 -4.68
C GLN A 44 -19.79 -5.40 -4.30
N GLU A 45 -21.08 -5.60 -4.51
CA GLU A 45 -21.82 -6.83 -4.19
C GLU A 45 -21.61 -7.97 -5.19
N ASP A 46 -21.13 -7.68 -6.41
CA ASP A 46 -20.96 -8.68 -7.49
C ASP A 46 -19.67 -8.40 -8.28
N PRO A 47 -18.49 -8.33 -7.65
CA PRO A 47 -17.26 -8.05 -8.37
C PRO A 47 -16.78 -9.30 -9.12
N ALA A 48 -16.29 -9.11 -10.35
CA ALA A 48 -15.60 -10.17 -11.08
C ALA A 48 -14.25 -10.58 -10.44
N GLY A 49 -13.73 -9.69 -9.60
CA GLY A 49 -12.55 -9.89 -8.78
C GLY A 49 -12.33 -8.67 -7.89
N PHE A 50 -11.51 -8.82 -6.86
CA PHE A 50 -11.32 -7.79 -5.82
C PHE A 50 -10.89 -6.42 -6.39
N TYR A 51 -10.08 -6.41 -7.44
CA TYR A 51 -9.58 -5.19 -8.09
C TYR A 51 -10.12 -5.02 -9.52
N THR A 52 -11.34 -5.48 -9.81
CA THR A 52 -11.98 -5.32 -11.11
C THR A 52 -13.04 -4.22 -11.08
N ARG A 53 -13.30 -3.56 -12.21
CA ARG A 53 -14.20 -2.42 -12.30
C ARG A 53 -15.63 -2.80 -12.65
N LEU A 54 -15.82 -3.85 -13.45
CA LEU A 54 -17.16 -4.33 -13.83
C LEU A 54 -17.57 -5.56 -13.00
N PRO A 55 -18.88 -5.76 -12.78
CA PRO A 55 -19.40 -6.93 -12.10
C PRO A 55 -19.30 -8.18 -13.00
N GLN A 56 -19.29 -9.36 -12.39
CA GLN A 56 -19.18 -10.63 -13.13
C GLN A 56 -20.30 -10.79 -14.18
N ARG A 57 -21.52 -10.35 -13.87
CA ARG A 57 -22.66 -10.41 -14.80
C ARG A 57 -22.52 -9.59 -16.09
N ALA A 58 -21.52 -8.69 -16.16
CA ALA A 58 -21.24 -7.90 -17.35
C ALA A 58 -20.43 -8.65 -18.40
N LYS A 59 -19.77 -9.76 -18.03
CA LYS A 59 -18.81 -10.48 -18.88
C LYS A 59 -19.34 -10.77 -20.27
N ASP A 60 -20.55 -11.32 -20.36
CA ASP A 60 -21.15 -11.72 -21.64
C ASP A 60 -22.10 -10.67 -22.22
N LYS A 61 -22.21 -9.49 -21.57
CA LYS A 61 -23.10 -8.40 -21.99
C LYS A 61 -22.35 -7.22 -22.60
N VAL A 62 -21.05 -7.15 -22.44
CA VAL A 62 -20.21 -6.11 -23.01
C VAL A 62 -19.26 -6.68 -24.05
N ARG A 63 -18.75 -5.81 -24.94
CA ARG A 63 -17.73 -6.23 -25.92
C ARG A 63 -16.49 -6.77 -25.19
N LYS A 64 -15.85 -7.79 -25.76
CA LYS A 64 -14.66 -8.42 -25.16
C LYS A 64 -13.58 -7.41 -24.76
N ALA A 65 -13.28 -6.41 -25.60
CA ALA A 65 -12.29 -5.38 -25.28
C ALA A 65 -12.66 -4.56 -24.03
N VAL A 66 -13.95 -4.26 -23.84
CA VAL A 66 -14.45 -3.54 -22.65
C VAL A 66 -14.31 -4.42 -21.41
N TRP A 67 -14.62 -5.72 -21.54
CA TRP A 67 -14.42 -6.67 -20.47
C TRP A 67 -12.94 -6.77 -20.07
N ASP A 68 -12.06 -6.99 -21.04
CA ASP A 68 -10.62 -7.13 -20.79
C ASP A 68 -10.04 -5.89 -20.10
N LEU A 69 -10.44 -4.69 -20.53
CA LEU A 69 -10.04 -3.43 -19.88
C LEU A 69 -10.62 -3.27 -18.47
N SER A 70 -11.79 -3.83 -18.19
CA SER A 70 -12.40 -3.75 -16.86
C SER A 70 -11.68 -4.55 -15.79
N LEU A 71 -10.84 -5.52 -16.20
CA LEU A 71 -10.00 -6.30 -15.30
C LEU A 71 -8.77 -5.51 -14.80
N GLN A 72 -8.52 -4.33 -15.36
CA GLN A 72 -7.49 -3.40 -14.87
C GLN A 72 -8.02 -2.60 -13.69
N SER A 73 -7.14 -2.31 -12.73
CA SER A 73 -7.49 -1.60 -11.48
C SER A 73 -7.44 -0.07 -11.57
N ALA A 74 -7.24 0.49 -12.76
CA ALA A 74 -7.17 1.94 -12.94
C ALA A 74 -8.41 2.65 -12.38
N GLY A 75 -8.19 3.68 -11.56
CA GLY A 75 -9.26 4.42 -10.88
C GLY A 75 -9.80 3.78 -9.60
N LEU A 76 -9.32 2.59 -9.23
CA LEU A 76 -9.61 2.02 -7.91
C LEU A 76 -8.61 2.52 -6.89
N SER A 77 -9.07 2.76 -5.67
CA SER A 77 -8.21 3.15 -4.55
C SER A 77 -8.50 2.30 -3.32
N ILE A 78 -7.51 2.21 -2.43
CA ILE A 78 -7.65 1.59 -1.12
C ILE A 78 -7.62 2.70 -0.08
N ALA A 79 -8.68 2.81 0.71
CA ALA A 79 -8.78 3.80 1.77
C ALA A 79 -8.39 3.18 3.12
N PHE A 80 -7.51 3.85 3.84
CA PHE A 80 -7.08 3.45 5.18
C PHE A 80 -6.71 4.67 6.02
N ARG A 81 -6.53 4.46 7.31
CA ARG A 81 -5.98 5.46 8.23
C ARG A 81 -4.73 4.90 8.89
N SER A 82 -3.71 5.73 9.04
CA SER A 82 -2.44 5.34 9.66
C SER A 82 -1.82 6.52 10.39
N ASN A 83 -1.15 6.22 11.49
CA ASN A 83 -0.23 7.12 12.19
C ASN A 83 1.22 6.65 12.03
N ALA A 84 1.49 5.70 11.13
CA ALA A 84 2.82 5.19 10.88
C ALA A 84 3.68 6.25 10.17
N PRO A 85 4.96 6.40 10.53
CA PRO A 85 5.89 7.32 9.88
C PRO A 85 6.31 6.84 8.48
N GLU A 86 6.08 5.57 8.15
CA GLU A 86 6.45 4.97 6.87
C GLU A 86 5.34 4.03 6.39
N ILE A 87 5.05 4.08 5.09
CA ILE A 87 4.09 3.20 4.42
C ILE A 87 4.84 2.46 3.32
N LYS A 88 4.80 1.13 3.37
CA LYS A 88 5.32 0.24 2.33
C LYS A 88 4.19 -0.48 1.63
N ILE A 89 4.24 -0.50 0.30
CA ILE A 89 3.24 -1.16 -0.52
C ILE A 89 3.92 -2.33 -1.26
N ARG A 90 3.28 -3.50 -1.21
CA ARG A 90 3.66 -4.67 -1.98
C ARG A 90 2.50 -5.09 -2.85
N TYR A 91 2.73 -5.18 -4.14
CA TYR A 91 1.69 -5.57 -5.10
C TYR A 91 2.28 -6.40 -6.24
N VAL A 92 1.41 -7.04 -7.00
CA VAL A 92 1.76 -7.86 -8.17
C VAL A 92 1.12 -7.23 -9.39
N VAL A 93 1.93 -6.93 -10.39
CA VAL A 93 1.47 -6.46 -11.70
C VAL A 93 1.12 -7.66 -12.57
N LYS A 94 -0.09 -7.70 -13.13
CA LYS A 94 -0.57 -8.79 -13.98
C LYS A 94 -0.28 -8.58 -15.47
N GLY A 95 -0.07 -7.33 -15.89
CA GLY A 95 0.15 -6.95 -17.28
C GLY A 95 1.59 -6.53 -17.58
N ALA A 96 1.78 -5.80 -18.66
CA ALA A 96 3.06 -5.19 -18.99
C ALA A 96 3.43 -4.13 -17.94
N LEU A 97 4.73 -4.00 -17.64
CA LEU A 97 5.22 -2.99 -16.71
C LEU A 97 5.25 -1.59 -17.34
N SER A 98 5.42 -1.50 -18.65
CA SER A 98 5.46 -0.23 -19.40
C SER A 98 4.83 -0.42 -20.78
N MET A 99 4.55 0.69 -21.43
CA MET A 99 4.05 0.73 -22.81
C MET A 99 4.91 1.69 -23.64
N PRO A 100 4.94 1.57 -24.99
CA PRO A 100 5.76 2.45 -25.84
C PRO A 100 5.51 3.95 -25.65
N HIS A 101 4.30 4.33 -25.24
CA HIS A 101 3.85 5.72 -25.08
C HIS A 101 3.63 6.12 -23.60
N MET A 102 3.92 5.21 -22.63
CA MET A 102 3.71 5.45 -21.21
C MET A 102 4.78 4.76 -20.36
N PRO A 103 5.46 5.50 -19.46
CA PRO A 103 6.48 4.92 -18.59
C PRO A 103 5.87 3.94 -17.58
N ALA A 104 6.72 3.13 -16.95
CA ALA A 104 6.30 2.10 -15.98
C ALA A 104 5.50 2.67 -14.81
N THR A 105 5.85 3.85 -14.31
CA THR A 105 5.11 4.54 -13.23
C THR A 105 3.68 4.89 -13.62
N GLY A 106 3.43 5.21 -14.90
CA GLY A 106 2.08 5.50 -15.39
C GLY A 106 1.26 4.25 -15.71
N VAL A 107 1.93 3.14 -16.12
CA VAL A 107 1.24 1.88 -16.49
C VAL A 107 0.96 1.00 -15.28
N SER A 108 1.92 0.89 -14.37
CA SER A 108 1.91 -0.09 -13.28
C SER A 108 2.28 0.50 -11.91
N GLY A 109 2.42 1.83 -11.82
CA GLY A 109 2.71 2.52 -10.57
C GLY A 109 1.50 2.62 -9.63
N ILE A 110 1.76 3.13 -8.43
CA ILE A 110 0.77 3.41 -7.40
C ILE A 110 0.96 4.83 -6.91
N ASP A 111 -0.12 5.60 -6.84
CA ASP A 111 -0.13 6.91 -6.24
C ASP A 111 -0.64 6.87 -4.80
N LEU A 112 -0.07 7.70 -3.94
CA LEU A 112 -0.55 7.91 -2.59
C LEU A 112 -1.15 9.31 -2.47
N TYR A 113 -2.36 9.37 -1.93
CA TYR A 113 -3.03 10.60 -1.56
C TYR A 113 -3.31 10.63 -0.07
N ALA A 114 -3.13 11.78 0.55
CA ALA A 114 -3.50 12.01 1.95
C ALA A 114 -4.59 13.06 2.03
N THR A 115 -5.55 12.85 2.91
CA THR A 115 -6.57 13.86 3.21
C THR A 115 -6.03 14.82 4.25
N ASP A 116 -5.98 16.11 3.91
CA ASP A 116 -5.54 17.16 4.84
C ASP A 116 -6.63 17.51 5.87
N ASN A 117 -6.30 18.42 6.79
CA ASN A 117 -7.21 18.86 7.87
C ASN A 117 -8.47 19.58 7.36
N ASN A 118 -8.46 20.04 6.10
CA ASN A 118 -9.61 20.67 5.45
C ASN A 118 -10.47 19.66 4.67
N GLY A 119 -10.14 18.36 4.73
CA GLY A 119 -10.81 17.30 4.00
C GLY A 119 -10.41 17.20 2.53
N GLN A 120 -9.37 17.90 2.08
CA GLN A 120 -8.91 17.87 0.70
C GLN A 120 -7.87 16.76 0.49
N GLU A 121 -8.04 16.01 -0.58
CA GLU A 121 -7.05 15.00 -0.99
C GLU A 121 -5.85 15.68 -1.66
N ARG A 122 -4.65 15.32 -1.18
CA ARG A 122 -3.39 15.81 -1.69
C ARG A 122 -2.49 14.67 -2.10
N TRP A 123 -1.94 14.76 -3.30
CA TRP A 123 -0.96 13.80 -3.78
C TRP A 123 0.32 13.87 -2.96
N CYS A 124 0.77 12.70 -2.51
CA CYS A 124 2.02 12.56 -1.79
C CYS A 124 3.11 12.08 -2.74
N VAL A 125 4.23 12.79 -2.78
CA VAL A 125 5.37 12.39 -3.60
C VAL A 125 5.95 11.10 -3.06
N GLY A 126 5.83 10.01 -3.83
CA GLY A 126 6.46 8.73 -3.52
C GLY A 126 7.96 8.74 -3.83
N ARG A 127 8.75 8.03 -3.04
CA ARG A 127 10.09 7.59 -3.45
C ARG A 127 9.95 6.13 -3.92
N TYR A 128 10.20 5.92 -5.19
CA TYR A 128 10.17 4.61 -5.85
C TYR A 128 11.56 3.99 -5.85
#